data_43c82cebc81c77a712981a9809418a2e
#
_entry.id   43c82cebc81c77a712981a9809418a2e
#
_cell.length_a   1.000
_cell.length_b   1.000
_cell.length_c   1.000
_cell.angle_alpha   90.00
_cell.angle_beta   90.00
_cell.angle_gamma   90.00
#
_symmetry.space_group_name_H-M   'P 1'
#
loop_
_entity.id
_entity.type
_entity.pdbx_description
1 polymer ?
#
loop_
_entity_poly.entity_id
_entity_poly.type
_entity_poly.pdbx_seq_one_letter_code
_entity_poly.pdbx_strand_id
1 'polypeptide(L)'
;MKQETALKLLKAGENVFLTGSAGAGKTYTLNQYINYLKARKVPVAITASTGIAATHMNGMTIHTWAGIGIKDSLSDDDLKRMKERKYLKEHLENAQVLIIDEISMLHAKQLNLVNQVLKYFKESDEAFGGIQVIVAGDFFQLP
;
A
#
# COMPACT_ATOMS: atom_id res chain seq x y z
N MET A 1 4.31 -17.94 -9.52
CA MET A 1 5.59 -17.59 -8.88
C MET A 1 5.72 -18.34 -7.58
N LYS A 2 6.83 -18.97 -7.35
CA LYS A 2 7.06 -19.67 -6.09
C LYS A 2 7.27 -18.67 -4.97
N GLN A 3 6.87 -19.05 -3.74
CA GLN A 3 7.01 -18.20 -2.57
C GLN A 3 8.44 -17.70 -2.35
N GLU A 4 9.42 -18.58 -2.54
CA GLU A 4 10.82 -18.20 -2.37
C GLU A 4 11.25 -17.14 -3.37
N THR A 5 10.83 -17.25 -4.62
CA THR A 5 11.13 -16.26 -5.64
C THR A 5 10.47 -14.93 -5.33
N ALA A 6 9.20 -14.98 -4.92
CA ALA A 6 8.47 -13.76 -4.55
C ALA A 6 9.16 -13.05 -3.39
N LEU A 7 9.56 -13.79 -2.35
CA LEU A 7 10.22 -13.21 -1.19
C LEU A 7 11.56 -12.57 -1.56
N LYS A 8 12.32 -13.18 -2.46
CA LYS A 8 13.57 -12.60 -2.95
C LYS A 8 13.35 -11.28 -3.66
N LEU A 9 12.32 -11.19 -4.50
CA LEU A 9 11.98 -9.94 -5.20
C LEU A 9 11.58 -8.85 -4.21
N LEU A 10 10.80 -9.21 -3.21
CA LEU A 10 10.39 -8.27 -2.17
C LEU A 10 11.61 -7.73 -1.42
N LYS A 11 12.49 -8.62 -0.99
CA LYS A 11 13.69 -8.22 -0.26
C LYS A 11 14.65 -7.38 -1.11
N ALA A 12 14.59 -7.54 -2.43
CA ALA A 12 15.38 -6.71 -3.35
C ALA A 12 14.79 -5.31 -3.53
N GLY A 13 13.63 -5.03 -2.94
CA GLY A 13 12.99 -3.71 -3.02
C GLY A 13 12.13 -3.52 -4.26
N GLU A 14 11.84 -4.57 -5.00
CA GLU A 14 11.04 -4.48 -6.22
C GLU A 14 9.56 -4.25 -5.91
N ASN A 15 8.88 -3.53 -6.79
CA ASN A 15 7.44 -3.45 -6.75
C ASN A 15 6.87 -4.77 -7.27
N VAL A 16 5.98 -5.39 -6.50
CA VAL A 16 5.53 -6.74 -6.79
C VAL A 16 4.01 -6.81 -6.74
N PHE A 17 3.43 -7.56 -7.68
CA PHE A 17 2.02 -7.92 -7.64
C PHE A 17 1.94 -9.40 -7.26
N LEU A 18 1.40 -9.67 -6.08
CA LEU A 18 1.20 -11.03 -5.60
C LEU A 18 -0.21 -11.49 -5.92
N THR A 19 -0.30 -12.53 -6.73
CA THR A 19 -1.60 -13.12 -7.11
C THR A 19 -1.70 -14.52 -6.53
N GLY A 20 -2.93 -15.03 -6.46
CA GLY A 20 -3.19 -16.37 -5.98
C GLY A 20 -4.56 -16.46 -5.37
N SER A 21 -5.03 -17.68 -5.17
CA SER A 21 -6.33 -17.90 -4.55
C SER A 21 -6.28 -17.57 -3.05
N ALA A 22 -7.44 -17.22 -2.51
CA ALA A 22 -7.58 -16.92 -1.10
C ALA A 22 -7.08 -18.09 -0.25
N GLY A 23 -6.30 -17.79 0.78
CA GLY A 23 -5.77 -18.81 1.69
C GLY A 23 -4.51 -19.49 1.22
N ALA A 24 -4.04 -19.17 0.00
CA ALA A 24 -2.79 -19.74 -0.50
C ALA A 24 -1.59 -19.02 0.11
N GLY A 25 -0.38 -19.30 -0.40
CA GLY A 25 0.86 -18.77 0.15
C GLY A 25 1.03 -17.27 0.09
N LYS A 26 0.10 -16.54 -0.53
CA LYS A 26 0.16 -15.08 -0.65
C LYS A 26 0.25 -14.39 0.71
N THR A 27 -0.66 -14.70 1.62
CA THR A 27 -0.66 -14.14 2.97
C THR A 27 0.59 -14.54 3.75
N TYR A 28 1.00 -15.79 3.59
CA TYR A 28 2.20 -16.29 4.24
C TYR A 28 3.44 -15.50 3.77
N THR A 29 3.57 -15.29 2.47
CA THR A 29 4.70 -14.55 1.90
C THR A 29 4.71 -13.10 2.38
N LEU A 30 3.53 -12.45 2.40
CA LEU A 30 3.42 -11.09 2.91
C LEU A 30 3.83 -11.00 4.37
N ASN A 31 3.35 -11.93 5.19
CA ASN A 31 3.68 -11.91 6.62
C ASN A 31 5.17 -12.12 6.86
N GLN A 32 5.80 -13.00 6.09
CA GLN A 32 7.25 -13.19 6.18
C GLN A 32 7.99 -11.90 5.84
N TYR A 33 7.57 -11.21 4.79
CA TYR A 33 8.22 -9.97 4.39
C TYR A 33 7.97 -8.85 5.41
N ILE A 34 6.77 -8.76 5.95
CA ILE A 34 6.46 -7.78 6.99
C ILE A 34 7.37 -7.99 8.20
N ASN A 35 7.53 -9.24 8.64
CA ASN A 35 8.41 -9.55 9.76
C ASN A 35 9.87 -9.21 9.45
N TYR A 36 10.29 -9.48 8.22
CA TYR A 36 11.63 -9.11 7.76
C TYR A 36 11.86 -7.60 7.87
N LEU A 37 10.88 -6.80 7.41
CA LEU A 37 10.97 -5.34 7.46
C LEU A 37 10.96 -4.83 8.90
N LYS A 38 10.07 -5.36 9.73
CA LYS A 38 9.99 -4.95 11.14
C LYS A 38 11.28 -5.26 11.91
N ALA A 39 11.87 -6.41 11.64
CA ALA A 39 13.14 -6.77 12.27
C ALA A 39 14.25 -5.78 11.91
N ARG A 40 14.17 -5.14 10.75
CA ARG A 40 15.14 -4.16 10.28
C ARG A 40 14.71 -2.73 10.53
N LYS A 41 13.58 -2.54 11.23
CA LYS A 41 13.03 -1.23 11.58
C LYS A 41 12.72 -0.38 10.35
N VAL A 42 12.28 -1.04 9.26
CA VAL A 42 11.83 -0.35 8.05
C VAL A 42 10.34 -0.03 8.20
N PRO A 43 9.93 1.24 8.10
CA PRO A 43 8.52 1.59 8.20
C PRO A 43 7.71 1.00 7.05
N VAL A 44 6.75 0.16 7.40
CA VAL A 44 5.88 -0.50 6.43
C VAL A 44 4.43 -0.12 6.72
N ALA A 45 3.70 0.31 5.67
CA ALA A 45 2.28 0.59 5.76
C ALA A 45 1.51 -0.63 5.28
N ILE A 46 0.66 -1.18 6.14
CA ILE A 46 -0.16 -2.36 5.83
C ILE A 46 -1.57 -1.87 5.60
N THR A 47 -2.04 -1.97 4.36
CA THR A 47 -3.35 -1.47 3.97
C THR A 47 -4.10 -2.49 3.14
N ALA A 48 -5.39 -2.24 2.95
CA ALA A 48 -6.23 -3.03 2.07
C ALA A 48 -7.31 -2.15 1.48
N SER A 49 -7.92 -2.62 0.39
CA SER A 49 -8.98 -1.87 -0.29
C SER A 49 -10.31 -1.86 0.46
N THR A 50 -10.51 -2.80 1.39
CA THR A 50 -11.75 -2.90 2.18
C THR A 50 -11.42 -3.04 3.67
N GLY A 51 -12.40 -2.68 4.52
CA GLY A 51 -12.24 -2.80 5.97
C GLY A 51 -12.04 -4.25 6.43
N ILE A 52 -12.76 -5.19 5.80
CA ILE A 52 -12.64 -6.61 6.16
C ILE A 52 -11.23 -7.12 5.85
N ALA A 53 -10.73 -6.83 4.66
CA ALA A 53 -9.39 -7.25 4.27
C ALA A 53 -8.32 -6.58 5.15
N ALA A 54 -8.50 -5.30 5.49
CA ALA A 54 -7.59 -4.59 6.38
C ALA A 54 -7.51 -5.25 7.75
N THR A 55 -8.64 -5.71 8.27
CA THR A 55 -8.70 -6.37 9.56
C THR A 55 -7.88 -7.67 9.56
N HIS A 56 -7.94 -8.44 8.47
CA HIS A 56 -7.19 -9.69 8.34
C HIS A 56 -5.67 -9.48 8.42
N MET A 57 -5.20 -8.30 8.02
CA MET A 57 -3.78 -7.98 8.03
C MET A 57 -3.36 -7.12 9.22
N ASN A 58 -4.29 -6.84 10.13
CA ASN A 58 -4.08 -5.89 11.24
C ASN A 58 -3.65 -4.51 10.73
N GLY A 59 -4.20 -4.12 9.59
CA GLY A 59 -3.90 -2.84 8.96
C GLY A 59 -5.12 -1.93 8.89
N MET A 60 -5.04 -0.92 8.05
CA MET A 60 -6.15 0.00 7.82
C MET A 60 -6.48 0.04 6.33
N THR A 61 -7.63 0.63 5.97
CA THR A 61 -7.95 0.79 4.56
C THR A 61 -6.98 1.77 3.91
N ILE A 62 -6.72 1.55 2.63
CA ILE A 62 -5.85 2.45 1.87
C ILE A 62 -6.43 3.87 1.83
N HIS A 63 -7.75 3.99 1.80
CA HIS A 63 -8.43 5.29 1.79
C HIS A 63 -8.12 6.09 3.06
N THR A 64 -8.16 5.44 4.20
CA THR A 64 -7.87 6.07 5.49
C THR A 64 -6.37 6.38 5.60
N TRP A 65 -5.54 5.42 5.23
CA TRP A 65 -4.08 5.59 5.34
C TRP A 65 -3.58 6.76 4.50
N ALA A 66 -4.08 6.87 3.26
CA ALA A 66 -3.65 7.94 2.36
C ALA A 66 -4.41 9.25 2.59
N GLY A 67 -5.43 9.24 3.45
CA GLY A 67 -6.21 10.44 3.75
C GLY A 67 -7.14 10.89 2.64
N ILE A 68 -7.40 10.03 1.65
CA ILE A 68 -8.24 10.40 0.51
C ILE A 68 -9.74 10.22 0.76
N GLY A 69 -10.10 9.32 1.71
CA GLY A 69 -11.50 9.06 2.02
C GLY A 69 -12.28 8.65 0.78
N ILE A 70 -13.41 9.32 0.56
CA ILE A 70 -14.30 9.06 -0.58
C ILE A 70 -14.09 10.05 -1.73
N LYS A 71 -13.01 10.81 -1.70
CA LYS A 71 -12.75 11.83 -2.74
C LYS A 71 -12.45 11.19 -4.08
N ASP A 72 -12.88 11.86 -5.16
CA ASP A 72 -12.59 11.45 -6.54
C ASP A 72 -11.40 12.21 -7.12
N SER A 73 -11.07 13.35 -6.55
CA SER A 73 -9.94 14.17 -7.01
C SER A 73 -9.36 14.96 -5.84
N LEU A 74 -8.13 15.40 -5.99
CA LEU A 74 -7.43 16.20 -4.99
C LEU A 74 -6.86 17.44 -5.66
N SER A 75 -7.22 18.61 -5.13
CA SER A 75 -6.63 19.87 -5.57
C SER A 75 -5.35 20.14 -4.78
N ASP A 76 -4.59 21.15 -5.23
CA ASP A 76 -3.40 21.60 -4.49
C ASP A 76 -3.78 22.06 -3.07
N ASP A 77 -4.92 22.73 -2.94
CA ASP A 77 -5.41 23.15 -1.61
C ASP A 77 -5.75 21.97 -0.72
N ASP A 78 -6.34 20.92 -1.31
CA ASP A 78 -6.63 19.69 -0.56
C ASP A 78 -5.33 19.09 -0.01
N LEU A 79 -4.30 19.00 -0.84
CA LEU A 79 -3.01 18.44 -0.45
C LEU A 79 -2.34 19.28 0.64
N LYS A 80 -2.43 20.60 0.54
CA LYS A 80 -1.90 21.49 1.57
C LYS A 80 -2.59 21.28 2.92
N ARG A 81 -3.92 21.17 2.90
CA ARG A 81 -4.68 20.92 4.13
C ARG A 81 -4.35 19.56 4.73
N MET A 82 -4.14 18.55 3.89
CA MET A 82 -3.73 17.22 4.36
C MET A 82 -2.39 17.29 5.09
N LYS A 83 -1.45 18.10 4.60
CA LYS A 83 -0.13 18.25 5.22
C LYS A 83 -0.18 18.92 6.59
N GLU A 84 -1.24 19.65 6.88
CA GLU A 84 -1.44 20.27 8.19
C GLU A 84 -1.92 19.26 9.25
N ARG A 85 -2.40 18.09 8.83
CA ARG A 85 -2.82 17.04 9.73
C ARG A 85 -1.59 16.23 10.17
N LYS A 86 -1.17 16.47 11.40
CA LYS A 86 0.08 15.93 11.92
C LYS A 86 0.21 14.40 11.79
N TYR A 87 -0.85 13.67 12.15
CA TYR A 87 -0.82 12.21 12.08
C TYR A 87 -0.64 11.72 10.64
N LEU A 88 -1.39 12.32 9.71
CA LEU A 88 -1.32 11.96 8.30
C LEU A 88 0.07 12.26 7.72
N LYS A 89 0.59 13.43 8.03
CA LYS A 89 1.93 13.84 7.58
C LYS A 89 3.00 12.88 8.06
N GLU A 90 2.97 12.52 9.34
CA GLU A 90 3.98 11.65 9.92
C GLU A 90 4.04 10.30 9.24
N HIS A 91 2.90 9.61 9.09
CA HIS A 91 2.95 8.27 8.55
C HIS A 91 3.19 8.25 7.03
N LEU A 92 2.71 9.25 6.30
CA LEU A 92 2.97 9.33 4.86
C LEU A 92 4.42 9.68 4.54
N GLU A 93 5.02 10.57 5.32
CA GLU A 93 6.42 10.93 5.11
C GLU A 93 7.38 9.84 5.54
N ASN A 94 7.01 9.04 6.54
CA ASN A 94 7.89 8.00 7.06
C ASN A 94 7.81 6.68 6.31
N ALA A 95 6.72 6.37 5.64
CA ALA A 95 6.54 5.07 4.99
C ALA A 95 7.62 4.84 3.94
N GLN A 96 8.19 3.65 3.93
CA GLN A 96 9.16 3.21 2.93
C GLN A 96 8.64 2.06 2.09
N VAL A 97 7.67 1.32 2.61
CA VAL A 97 7.02 0.21 1.91
C VAL A 97 5.51 0.33 2.12
N LEU A 98 4.76 0.21 1.04
CA LEU A 98 3.31 0.22 1.08
C LEU A 98 2.77 -1.10 0.56
N ILE A 99 1.96 -1.76 1.38
CA ILE A 99 1.26 -3.00 1.00
C ILE A 99 -0.21 -2.69 0.86
N ILE A 100 -0.80 -3.05 -0.28
CA ILE A 100 -2.25 -2.90 -0.53
C ILE A 100 -2.82 -4.27 -0.87
N ASP A 101 -3.57 -4.85 0.06
CA ASP A 101 -4.23 -6.14 -0.18
C ASP A 101 -5.61 -5.94 -0.83
N GLU A 102 -6.11 -6.99 -1.46
CA GLU A 102 -7.40 -6.98 -2.16
C GLU A 102 -7.47 -5.90 -3.23
N ILE A 103 -6.42 -5.80 -4.05
CA ILE A 103 -6.28 -4.73 -5.04
C ILE A 103 -7.42 -4.73 -6.07
N SER A 104 -8.03 -5.90 -6.32
CA SER A 104 -9.11 -6.04 -7.29
C SER A 104 -10.34 -5.20 -6.95
N MET A 105 -10.51 -4.83 -5.68
CA MET A 105 -11.63 -4.00 -5.22
C MET A 105 -11.33 -2.51 -5.27
N LEU A 106 -10.14 -2.12 -5.69
CA LEU A 106 -9.73 -0.72 -5.72
C LEU A 106 -9.80 -0.18 -7.15
N HIS A 107 -10.48 0.95 -7.32
CA HIS A 107 -10.54 1.61 -8.63
C HIS A 107 -9.22 2.27 -8.98
N ALA A 108 -8.90 2.29 -10.28
CA ALA A 108 -7.68 2.93 -10.78
C ALA A 108 -7.61 4.41 -10.37
N LYS A 109 -8.75 5.10 -10.35
CA LYS A 109 -8.82 6.49 -9.93
C LYS A 109 -8.30 6.67 -8.50
N GLN A 110 -8.69 5.78 -7.60
CA GLN A 110 -8.26 5.84 -6.20
C GLN A 110 -6.78 5.54 -6.06
N LEU A 111 -6.29 4.58 -6.82
CA LEU A 111 -4.86 4.27 -6.82
C LEU A 111 -4.04 5.46 -7.34
N ASN A 112 -4.57 6.17 -8.35
CA ASN A 112 -3.93 7.39 -8.85
C ASN A 112 -3.90 8.49 -7.79
N LEU A 113 -4.93 8.60 -6.95
CA LEU A 113 -4.94 9.55 -5.84
C LEU A 113 -3.87 9.21 -4.81
N VAL A 114 -3.70 7.93 -4.49
CA VAL A 114 -2.65 7.48 -3.57
C VAL A 114 -1.28 7.86 -4.12
N ASN A 115 -1.07 7.65 -5.42
CA ASN A 115 0.16 8.05 -6.08
C ASN A 115 0.40 9.56 -5.96
N GLN A 116 -0.62 10.36 -6.22
CA GLN A 116 -0.54 11.82 -6.11
C GLN A 116 -0.18 12.27 -4.70
N VAL A 117 -0.82 11.67 -3.69
CA VAL A 117 -0.57 11.97 -2.29
C VAL A 117 0.88 11.66 -1.92
N LEU A 118 1.36 10.47 -2.29
CA LEU A 118 2.72 10.07 -1.96
C LEU A 118 3.77 10.93 -2.65
N LYS A 119 3.56 11.29 -3.91
CA LYS A 119 4.47 12.21 -4.60
C LYS A 119 4.55 13.54 -3.87
N TYR A 120 3.40 14.06 -3.43
CA TYR A 120 3.35 15.35 -2.75
C TYR A 120 4.05 15.30 -1.38
N PHE A 121 3.73 14.30 -0.57
CA PHE A 121 4.29 14.19 0.78
C PHE A 121 5.77 13.81 0.77
N LYS A 122 6.21 13.02 -0.21
CA LYS A 122 7.62 12.63 -0.34
C LYS A 122 8.42 13.66 -1.13
N GLU A 123 7.76 14.67 -1.68
CA GLU A 123 8.39 15.69 -2.52
C GLU A 123 9.22 15.04 -3.64
N SER A 124 8.59 14.11 -4.35
CA SER A 124 9.25 13.30 -5.37
C SER A 124 8.35 13.14 -6.59
N ASP A 125 8.93 13.20 -7.77
CA ASP A 125 8.21 12.94 -9.02
C ASP A 125 8.15 11.45 -9.37
N GLU A 126 8.85 10.61 -8.62
CA GLU A 126 8.83 9.17 -8.85
C GLU A 126 7.46 8.57 -8.49
N ALA A 127 7.11 7.48 -9.16
CA ALA A 127 5.86 6.77 -8.88
C ALA A 127 5.76 6.46 -7.39
N PHE A 128 4.61 6.80 -6.80
CA PHE A 128 4.32 6.59 -5.38
C PHE A 128 5.39 7.20 -4.46
N GLY A 129 5.99 8.31 -4.90
CA GLY A 129 7.00 9.00 -4.12
C GLY A 129 8.30 8.23 -3.97
N GLY A 130 8.51 7.20 -4.77
CA GLY A 130 9.74 6.40 -4.75
C GLY A 130 9.74 5.27 -3.73
N ILE A 131 8.65 5.05 -2.99
CA ILE A 131 8.59 3.94 -2.04
C ILE A 131 8.29 2.62 -2.77
N GLN A 132 8.61 1.51 -2.13
CA GLN A 132 8.25 0.20 -2.65
C GLN A 132 6.75 -0.02 -2.48
N VAL A 133 6.06 -0.48 -3.53
CA VAL A 133 4.64 -0.78 -3.48
C VAL A 133 4.40 -2.25 -3.79
N ILE A 134 3.69 -2.92 -2.90
CA ILE A 134 3.33 -4.33 -3.05
C ILE A 134 1.82 -4.39 -3.07
N VAL A 135 1.26 -4.88 -4.17
CA VAL A 135 -0.18 -5.08 -4.26
C VAL A 135 -0.47 -6.57 -4.31
N ALA A 136 -1.56 -6.96 -3.67
CA ALA A 136 -1.95 -8.35 -3.59
C ALA A 136 -3.44 -8.49 -3.91
N GLY A 137 -3.79 -9.57 -4.55
CA GLY A 137 -5.17 -9.82 -4.89
C GLY A 137 -5.34 -11.07 -5.73
N ASP A 138 -6.60 -11.42 -5.95
CA ASP A 138 -6.96 -12.57 -6.76
C ASP A 138 -7.82 -12.08 -7.93
N PHE A 139 -7.25 -12.10 -9.13
CA PHE A 139 -7.95 -11.68 -10.33
C PHE A 139 -9.21 -12.49 -10.62
N PHE A 140 -9.23 -13.73 -10.19
CA PHE A 140 -10.37 -14.61 -10.47
C PHE A 140 -11.61 -14.27 -9.65
N GLN A 141 -11.49 -13.37 -8.69
CA GLN A 141 -12.61 -12.88 -7.89
C GLN A 141 -13.26 -11.64 -8.47
N LEU A 142 -12.76 -11.14 -9.58
CA LEU A 142 -13.37 -9.98 -10.24
C LEU A 142 -14.74 -10.36 -10.79
N PRO A 143 -15.75 -9.52 -10.56
CA PRO A 143 -17.09 -9.79 -11.08
C PRO A 143 -17.14 -9.72 -12.59
#